data_c76863dea90b5e117e44553f0b018e84
#
_entry.id   c76863dea90b5e117e44553f0b018e84
#
_cell.length_a   1.000
_cell.length_b   1.000
_cell.length_c   1.000
_cell.angle_alpha   90.00
_cell.angle_beta   90.00
_cell.angle_gamma   90.00
#
_symmetry.space_group_name_H-M   'P 1'
#
loop_
_entity.id
_entity.type
_entity.pdbx_description
1 polymer ?
#
loop_
_entity_poly.entity_id
_entity_poly.type
_entity_poly.pdbx_seq_one_letter_code
_entity_poly.pdbx_strand_id
1 'polypeptide(L)'
;GFVRRFVHEAGDFGELDTGATALAFSSLRLMSELGKNPQRASADAPSFEIAFTTADVAAAVQRAVDAGARLVQAPEQMPWGQIVAYVADINGALVELCTPVGPPAV
;
A
#
# COMPACT_ATOMS: atom_id res chain seq x y z
N GLY A 1 -11.92 -3.17 1.23
CA GLY A 1 -11.10 -2.07 0.74
C GLY A 1 -11.43 -0.76 1.40
N PHE A 2 -10.56 0.21 1.23
CA PHE A 2 -10.78 1.55 1.74
C PHE A 2 -11.82 2.30 0.90
N VAL A 3 -12.52 3.22 1.54
CA VAL A 3 -13.50 4.06 0.86
C VAL A 3 -12.79 5.25 0.21
N ARG A 4 -13.11 5.51 -1.04
CA ARG A 4 -12.61 6.70 -1.74
C ARG A 4 -13.36 7.92 -1.22
N ARG A 5 -12.62 8.92 -0.70
CA ARG A 5 -13.21 10.17 -0.26
C ARG A 5 -13.51 11.09 -1.44
N PHE A 6 -12.52 11.29 -2.29
CA PHE A 6 -12.71 12.06 -3.52
C PHE A 6 -11.58 11.78 -4.50
N VAL A 7 -11.84 12.14 -5.76
CA VAL A 7 -10.82 12.21 -6.81
C VAL A 7 -11.07 13.53 -7.53
N HIS A 8 -10.00 14.30 -7.72
CA HIS A 8 -10.07 15.55 -8.47
C HIS A 8 -10.56 15.28 -9.89
N GLU A 9 -11.35 16.17 -10.47
CA GLU A 9 -11.92 15.96 -11.81
C GLU A 9 -10.87 15.73 -12.90
N ALA A 10 -9.67 16.31 -12.74
CA ALA A 10 -8.56 16.07 -13.67
C ALA A 10 -7.91 14.70 -13.49
N GLY A 11 -8.23 13.96 -12.42
CA GLY A 11 -7.68 12.64 -12.15
C GLY A 11 -6.26 12.63 -11.61
N ASP A 12 -5.71 13.78 -11.23
CA ASP A 12 -4.31 13.89 -10.78
C ASP A 12 -4.10 13.77 -9.27
N PHE A 13 -5.17 13.84 -8.51
CA PHE A 13 -5.13 13.77 -7.04
C PHE A 13 -6.36 13.06 -6.52
N GLY A 14 -6.15 12.18 -5.57
CA GLY A 14 -7.25 11.47 -4.92
C GLY A 14 -6.91 11.12 -3.49
N GLU A 15 -7.94 10.80 -2.71
CA GLU A 15 -7.77 10.52 -1.29
C GLU A 15 -8.67 9.36 -0.88
N LEU A 16 -8.10 8.46 -0.07
CA LEU A 16 -8.80 7.35 0.56
C LEU A 16 -9.02 7.65 2.04
N ASP A 17 -10.16 7.23 2.54
CA ASP A 17 -10.44 7.22 3.97
C ASP A 17 -9.87 5.91 4.53
N THR A 18 -8.84 6.02 5.35
CA THR A 18 -8.18 4.88 5.99
C THR A 18 -8.44 4.83 7.49
N GLY A 19 -9.37 5.62 7.99
CA GLY A 19 -9.70 5.72 9.41
C GLY A 19 -9.18 7.02 10.00
N ALA A 20 -8.34 6.94 11.03
CA ALA A 20 -7.79 8.12 11.71
C ALA A 20 -6.83 8.93 10.84
N THR A 21 -6.31 8.33 9.77
CA THR A 21 -5.36 8.96 8.86
C THR A 21 -5.93 8.95 7.44
N ALA A 22 -5.72 10.02 6.69
CA ALA A 22 -6.02 10.05 5.27
C ALA A 22 -4.81 9.59 4.47
N LEU A 23 -5.06 8.86 3.39
CA LEU A 23 -4.03 8.47 2.43
C LEU A 23 -4.33 9.14 1.10
N ALA A 24 -3.44 10.01 0.65
CA ALA A 24 -3.61 10.77 -0.57
C ALA A 24 -2.61 10.34 -1.64
N PHE A 25 -3.03 10.46 -2.89
CA PHE A 25 -2.22 10.12 -4.06
C PHE A 25 -2.19 11.31 -5.01
N SER A 26 -0.99 11.64 -5.48
CA SER A 26 -0.79 12.65 -6.51
C SER A 26 -0.13 12.00 -7.73
N SER A 27 -0.56 12.42 -8.92
CA SER A 27 0.12 11.97 -10.14
C SER A 27 1.53 12.55 -10.22
N LEU A 28 2.39 11.89 -10.98
CA LEU A 28 3.74 12.41 -11.26
C LEU A 28 3.65 13.77 -11.95
N ARG A 29 2.67 13.93 -12.86
CA ARG A 29 2.46 15.19 -13.58
C ARG A 29 2.14 16.34 -12.62
N LEU A 30 1.19 16.14 -11.69
CA LEU A 30 0.83 17.15 -10.71
C LEU A 30 2.03 17.53 -9.84
N MET A 31 2.77 16.55 -9.37
CA MET A 31 3.95 16.81 -8.53
C MET A 31 5.02 17.60 -9.28
N SER A 32 5.22 17.29 -10.57
CA SER A 32 6.15 18.07 -11.42
C SER A 32 5.68 19.50 -11.60
N GLU A 33 4.38 19.72 -11.81
CA GLU A 33 3.80 21.05 -11.94
C GLU A 33 3.96 21.88 -10.66
N LEU A 34 3.96 21.20 -9.51
CA LEU A 34 4.17 21.85 -8.21
C LEU A 34 5.64 22.06 -7.85
N GLY A 35 6.55 21.83 -8.81
CA GLY A 35 7.97 22.08 -8.62
C GLY A 35 8.73 20.94 -7.93
N LYS A 36 8.11 19.76 -7.81
CA LYS A 36 8.75 18.58 -7.25
C LYS A 36 9.47 17.78 -8.36
N ASN A 37 10.31 16.86 -7.96
CA ASN A 37 10.98 15.95 -8.87
C ASN A 37 10.62 14.51 -8.50
N PRO A 38 9.39 14.06 -8.82
CA PRO A 38 8.92 12.75 -8.40
C PRO A 38 9.60 11.63 -9.17
N GLN A 39 9.78 10.50 -8.51
CA GLN A 39 10.28 9.28 -9.11
C GLN A 39 9.17 8.25 -9.14
N ARG A 40 9.18 7.38 -10.17
CA ARG A 40 8.29 6.23 -10.16
C ARG A 40 8.68 5.29 -9.04
N ALA A 41 7.67 4.72 -8.37
CA ALA A 41 7.91 3.69 -7.38
C ALA A 41 8.44 2.42 -8.04
N SER A 42 9.28 1.68 -7.30
CA SER A 42 9.76 0.37 -7.72
C SER A 42 9.79 -0.56 -6.52
N ALA A 43 9.03 -1.65 -6.59
CA ALA A 43 9.02 -2.66 -5.55
C ALA A 43 10.31 -3.47 -5.50
N ASP A 44 11.09 -3.46 -6.60
CA ASP A 44 12.39 -4.16 -6.67
C ASP A 44 13.53 -3.33 -6.08
N ALA A 45 13.34 -2.02 -5.95
CA ALA A 45 14.31 -1.10 -5.35
C ALA A 45 13.56 -0.01 -4.56
N PRO A 46 12.83 -0.41 -3.50
CA PRO A 46 11.96 0.53 -2.80
C PRO A 46 12.74 1.51 -1.94
N SER A 47 12.32 2.77 -1.96
CA SER A 47 12.80 3.79 -1.01
C SER A 47 11.92 3.86 0.23
N PHE A 48 10.71 3.32 0.15
CA PHE A 48 9.78 3.21 1.27
C PHE A 48 8.77 2.09 0.98
N GLU A 49 8.02 1.71 1.99
CA GLU A 49 6.88 0.81 1.83
C GLU A 49 5.72 1.31 2.67
N ILE A 50 4.51 0.93 2.29
CA ILE A 50 3.31 1.18 3.07
C ILE A 50 2.80 -0.15 3.59
N ALA A 51 2.51 -0.23 4.89
CA ALA A 51 1.99 -1.43 5.52
C ALA A 51 0.52 -1.22 5.92
N PHE A 52 -0.32 -2.19 5.58
CA PHE A 52 -1.70 -2.24 6.03
C PHE A 52 -1.92 -3.50 6.86
N THR A 53 -2.57 -3.34 8.01
CA THR A 53 -2.91 -4.49 8.85
C THR A 53 -4.26 -5.08 8.45
N THR A 54 -4.34 -6.39 8.52
CA THR A 54 -5.58 -7.14 8.25
C THR A 54 -5.59 -8.41 9.08
N ALA A 55 -6.77 -8.89 9.43
CA ALA A 55 -6.90 -10.17 10.12
C ALA A 55 -6.65 -11.37 9.21
N ASP A 56 -6.82 -11.20 7.89
CA ASP A 56 -6.68 -12.28 6.91
C ASP A 56 -5.77 -11.82 5.77
N VAL A 57 -4.48 -12.08 5.93
CA VAL A 57 -3.46 -11.67 4.96
C VAL A 57 -3.65 -12.38 3.62
N ALA A 58 -3.97 -13.67 3.64
CA ALA A 58 -4.16 -14.43 2.39
C ALA A 58 -5.31 -13.87 1.55
N ALA A 59 -6.43 -13.53 2.19
CA ALA A 59 -7.56 -12.92 1.49
C ALA A 59 -7.21 -11.52 0.96
N ALA A 60 -6.46 -10.73 1.72
CA ALA A 60 -6.03 -9.40 1.30
C ALA A 60 -5.09 -9.49 0.08
N VAL A 61 -4.16 -10.44 0.08
CA VAL A 61 -3.27 -10.69 -1.08
C VAL A 61 -4.10 -11.04 -2.31
N GLN A 62 -5.07 -11.93 -2.16
CA GLN A 62 -5.91 -12.35 -3.30
C GLN A 62 -6.69 -11.17 -3.88
N ARG A 63 -7.27 -10.34 -3.02
CA ARG A 63 -7.97 -9.12 -3.45
C ARG A 63 -7.04 -8.16 -4.18
N ALA A 64 -5.82 -7.99 -3.68
CA ALA A 64 -4.84 -7.12 -4.32
C ALA A 64 -4.45 -7.65 -5.70
N VAL A 65 -4.18 -8.94 -5.81
CA VAL A 65 -3.82 -9.57 -7.10
C VAL A 65 -4.99 -9.48 -8.08
N ASP A 66 -6.22 -9.73 -7.63
CA ASP A 66 -7.41 -9.62 -8.47
C ASP A 66 -7.62 -8.19 -8.98
N ALA A 67 -7.16 -7.19 -8.20
CA ALA A 67 -7.23 -5.78 -8.58
C ALA A 67 -6.04 -5.31 -9.43
N GLY A 68 -5.08 -6.19 -9.74
CA GLY A 68 -3.98 -5.89 -10.64
C GLY A 68 -2.60 -5.80 -9.98
N ALA A 69 -2.49 -6.03 -8.68
CA ALA A 69 -1.20 -6.02 -8.00
C ALA A 69 -0.38 -7.27 -8.37
N ARG A 70 0.94 -7.14 -8.29
CA ARG A 70 1.86 -8.26 -8.48
C ARG A 70 2.28 -8.81 -7.12
N LEU A 71 2.19 -10.13 -6.93
CA LEU A 71 2.68 -10.76 -5.71
C LEU A 71 4.21 -10.68 -5.68
N VAL A 72 4.75 -10.12 -4.60
CA VAL A 72 6.20 -10.02 -4.35
C VAL A 72 6.65 -11.10 -3.37
N GLN A 73 5.92 -11.25 -2.27
CA GLN A 73 6.21 -12.29 -1.26
C GLN A 73 4.89 -12.86 -0.74
N ALA A 74 4.73 -14.16 -0.87
CA ALA A 74 3.56 -14.88 -0.35
C ALA A 74 3.47 -14.74 1.18
N PRO A 75 2.26 -14.90 1.77
CA PRO A 75 2.11 -14.85 3.21
C PRO A 75 3.08 -15.79 3.93
N GLU A 76 3.79 -15.27 4.92
CA GLU A 76 4.79 -16.01 5.69
C GLU A 76 4.68 -15.59 7.15
N GLN A 77 4.74 -16.57 8.05
CA GLN A 77 4.78 -16.28 9.47
C GLN A 77 6.19 -15.88 9.89
N MET A 78 6.30 -14.70 10.51
CA MET A 78 7.57 -14.20 11.01
C MET A 78 7.89 -14.81 12.38
N PRO A 79 9.19 -14.81 12.79
CA PRO A 79 9.58 -15.33 14.10
C PRO A 79 8.85 -14.72 15.28
N TRP A 80 8.40 -13.46 15.16
CA TRP A 80 7.63 -12.76 16.21
C TRP A 80 6.12 -13.01 16.12
N GLY A 81 5.66 -13.92 15.24
CA GLY A 81 4.28 -14.39 15.14
C GLY A 81 3.41 -13.70 14.12
N GLN A 82 3.80 -12.55 13.64
CA GLN A 82 3.06 -11.79 12.63
C GLN A 82 3.10 -12.54 11.29
N ILE A 83 1.98 -12.54 10.56
CA ILE A 83 1.95 -13.02 9.18
C ILE A 83 2.13 -11.81 8.27
N VAL A 84 3.05 -11.90 7.33
CA VAL A 84 3.44 -10.80 6.45
C VAL A 84 3.46 -11.27 5.00
N ALA A 85 2.95 -10.43 4.10
CA ALA A 85 3.05 -10.61 2.66
C ALA A 85 3.37 -9.28 2.01
N TYR A 86 3.90 -9.31 0.80
CA TYR A 86 4.20 -8.11 0.01
C TYR A 86 3.62 -8.22 -1.38
N VAL A 87 3.08 -7.11 -1.84
CA VAL A 87 2.63 -6.95 -3.23
C VAL A 87 3.21 -5.65 -3.79
N ALA A 88 3.36 -5.59 -5.10
CA ALA A 88 3.60 -4.33 -5.80
C ALA A 88 2.26 -3.85 -6.35
N ASP A 89 1.88 -2.62 -6.05
CA ASP A 89 0.63 -2.08 -6.59
C ASP A 89 0.73 -1.84 -8.10
N ILE A 90 -0.37 -1.39 -8.71
CA ILE A 90 -0.40 -1.16 -10.16
C ILE A 90 0.57 -0.08 -10.62
N ASN A 91 1.09 0.74 -9.72
CA ASN A 91 2.08 1.78 -10.01
C ASN A 91 3.49 1.36 -9.60
N GLY A 92 3.67 0.14 -9.10
CA GLY A 92 4.96 -0.39 -8.73
C GLY A 92 5.39 -0.11 -7.29
N ALA A 93 4.53 0.48 -6.46
CA ALA A 93 4.86 0.73 -5.06
C ALA A 93 4.82 -0.56 -4.25
N LEU A 94 5.78 -0.71 -3.33
CA LEU A 94 5.82 -1.86 -2.42
C LEU A 94 4.81 -1.67 -1.30
N VAL A 95 3.95 -2.66 -1.12
CA VAL A 95 2.90 -2.66 -0.10
C VAL A 95 3.03 -3.93 0.74
N GLU A 96 3.12 -3.75 2.06
CA GLU A 96 3.07 -4.84 3.02
C GLU A 96 1.62 -5.07 3.46
N LEU A 97 1.21 -6.34 3.49
CA LEU A 97 -0.06 -6.76 4.07
C LEU A 97 0.27 -7.69 5.23
N CYS A 98 -0.17 -7.35 6.42
CA CYS A 98 0.28 -8.05 7.62
C CYS A 98 -0.80 -8.10 8.69
N THR A 99 -0.69 -9.08 9.57
CA THR A 99 -1.51 -9.10 10.78
C THR A 99 -0.98 -8.03 11.75
N PRO A 100 -1.82 -7.53 12.67
CA PRO A 100 -1.34 -6.63 13.71
C PRO A 100 -0.22 -7.28 14.51
N VAL A 101 0.74 -6.47 14.96
CA VAL A 101 1.76 -6.93 15.89
C VAL A 101 1.07 -7.24 17.22
N GLY A 102 1.40 -8.38 17.83
CA GLY A 102 0.88 -8.72 19.15
C GLY A 102 1.28 -7.72 20.22
N PRO A 103 0.62 -7.76 21.40
CA PRO A 103 1.00 -6.85 22.47
C PRO A 103 2.45 -7.08 22.86
N PRO A 104 3.18 -6.01 23.27
CA PRO A 104 4.57 -6.17 23.70
C PRO A 104 4.65 -7.12 24.88
N ALA A 105 5.73 -7.91 24.93
CA ALA A 105 6.03 -8.75 26.08
C ALA A 105 6.26 -7.85 27.29
N VAL A 106 5.66 -8.22 28.41
CA VAL A 106 5.75 -7.45 29.67
C VAL A 106 6.80 -8.08 30.56
#